data_b36cc37eea8f795b89f6b3e0d21beafe
#
_entry.id   b36cc37eea8f795b89f6b3e0d21beafe
#
_cell.length_a   1.000
_cell.length_b   1.000
_cell.length_c   1.000
_cell.angle_alpha   90.00
_cell.angle_beta   90.00
_cell.angle_gamma   90.00
#
_symmetry.space_group_name_H-M   'P 1'
#
loop_
_entity.id
_entity.type
_entity.pdbx_description
1 polymer ?
#
loop_
_entity_poly.entity_id
_entity_poly.type
_entity_poly.pdbx_seq_one_letter_code
_entity_poly.pdbx_strand_id
1 'polypeptide(L)'
;MNINWVIADGYQVDPTIDLNILKNIGSIWGSWRTWRSCGTDNVICHNVTKAQELVQRDFQSNCNFFVPEENFRSIGRPHGVQFYGGEFNEETTSIDDIIALHLASSNSEILLLLGFNFQKISTDITDKFELHKIKNYYGLTRSLIASKPELQFVLIDHVVEPDKSFKDLTNLTCDTLENVLKLLAQ
;
A
#
# COMPACT_ATOMS: atom_id res chain seq x y z
N MET A 1 -8.35 -0.51 19.07
CA MET A 1 -7.11 -0.60 18.28
C MET A 1 -7.52 -0.66 16.82
N ASN A 2 -7.10 0.31 16.01
CA ASN A 2 -7.46 0.39 14.60
C ASN A 2 -6.31 -0.17 13.76
N ILE A 3 -6.54 -1.33 13.14
CA ILE A 3 -5.55 -2.07 12.35
C ILE A 3 -5.98 -2.04 10.90
N ASN A 4 -5.05 -1.77 9.98
CA ASN A 4 -5.28 -1.86 8.56
C ASN A 4 -4.14 -2.63 7.87
N TRP A 5 -4.45 -3.20 6.72
CA TRP A 5 -3.50 -3.86 5.83
C TRP A 5 -3.18 -2.98 4.65
N VAL A 6 -1.93 -2.97 4.23
CA VAL A 6 -1.53 -2.41 2.94
C VAL A 6 -0.81 -3.50 2.17
N ILE A 7 -1.32 -3.82 0.99
CA ILE A 7 -0.75 -4.86 0.12
C ILE A 7 -0.06 -4.18 -1.06
N ALA A 8 1.24 -4.45 -1.21
CA ALA A 8 2.04 -3.89 -2.29
C ALA A 8 1.60 -4.38 -3.68
N ASP A 9 1.79 -3.54 -4.68
CA ASP A 9 1.48 -3.87 -6.07
C ASP A 9 2.37 -5.03 -6.57
N GLY A 10 1.76 -5.98 -7.27
CA GLY A 10 2.46 -7.16 -7.76
C GLY A 10 2.67 -8.28 -6.72
N TYR A 11 2.31 -8.07 -5.47
CA TYR A 11 2.32 -9.15 -4.49
C TYR A 11 1.25 -10.19 -4.84
N GLN A 12 1.68 -11.43 -4.98
CA GLN A 12 0.77 -12.55 -5.12
C GLN A 12 0.49 -13.11 -3.73
N VAL A 13 -0.72 -12.86 -3.25
CA VAL A 13 -1.16 -13.46 -1.97
C VAL A 13 -1.12 -14.97 -2.12
N ASP A 14 -0.47 -15.64 -1.17
CA ASP A 14 -0.47 -17.10 -1.11
C ASP A 14 -1.93 -17.58 -1.15
N PRO A 15 -2.31 -18.45 -2.10
CA PRO A 15 -3.69 -18.92 -2.24
C PRO A 15 -4.19 -19.69 -1.00
N THR A 16 -3.30 -20.08 -0.09
CA THR A 16 -3.66 -20.69 1.20
C THR A 16 -4.13 -19.68 2.24
N ILE A 17 -3.87 -18.37 2.03
CA ILE A 17 -4.32 -17.30 2.92
C ILE A 17 -5.79 -17.03 2.67
N ASP A 18 -6.63 -17.26 3.67
CA ASP A 18 -8.02 -16.79 3.64
C ASP A 18 -8.09 -15.28 3.84
N LEU A 19 -8.33 -14.57 2.77
CA LEU A 19 -8.44 -13.10 2.78
C LEU A 19 -9.57 -12.59 3.69
N ASN A 20 -10.59 -13.41 3.98
CA ASN A 20 -11.64 -13.03 4.92
C ASN A 20 -11.08 -12.91 6.35
N ILE A 21 -10.07 -13.68 6.69
CA ILE A 21 -9.38 -13.56 7.98
C ILE A 21 -8.72 -12.18 8.08
N LEU A 22 -8.05 -11.72 7.03
CA LEU A 22 -7.43 -10.39 7.00
C LEU A 22 -8.49 -9.28 7.12
N LYS A 23 -9.60 -9.39 6.40
CA LYS A 23 -10.72 -8.43 6.43
C LYS A 23 -11.40 -8.35 7.79
N ASN A 24 -11.46 -9.45 8.52
CA ASN A 24 -12.01 -9.46 9.88
C ASN A 24 -11.12 -8.71 10.89
N ILE A 25 -9.83 -8.56 10.59
CA ILE A 25 -8.87 -7.83 11.42
C ILE A 25 -8.89 -6.34 11.10
N GLY A 26 -8.94 -5.98 9.83
CA GLY A 26 -8.95 -4.59 9.40
C GLY A 26 -9.12 -4.42 7.89
N SER A 27 -9.35 -3.19 7.47
CA SER A 27 -9.53 -2.88 6.05
C SER A 27 -8.25 -3.10 5.25
N ILE A 28 -8.39 -3.62 4.04
CA ILE A 28 -7.29 -3.88 3.13
C ILE A 28 -7.19 -2.73 2.11
N TRP A 29 -6.01 -2.14 2.03
CA TRP A 29 -5.65 -1.06 1.10
C TRP A 29 -4.69 -1.57 0.03
N GLY A 30 -4.82 -1.08 -1.19
CA GLY A 30 -3.89 -1.41 -2.27
C GLY A 30 -4.22 -0.72 -3.58
N SER A 31 -3.48 -1.08 -4.64
CA SER A 31 -3.73 -0.59 -5.98
C SER A 31 -4.93 -1.31 -6.64
N TRP A 32 -5.40 -0.76 -7.76
CA TRP A 32 -6.39 -1.45 -8.58
C TRP A 32 -5.87 -2.81 -9.13
N ARG A 33 -4.55 -3.01 -9.24
CA ARG A 33 -3.94 -4.28 -9.62
C ARG A 33 -4.02 -5.27 -8.47
N THR A 34 -3.72 -4.83 -7.27
CA THR A 34 -3.85 -5.63 -6.04
C THR A 34 -5.29 -6.10 -5.83
N TRP A 35 -6.27 -5.22 -6.12
CA TRP A 35 -7.70 -5.61 -6.06
C TRP A 35 -8.03 -6.82 -6.93
N ARG A 36 -7.43 -6.93 -8.12
CA ARG A 36 -7.64 -8.07 -9.02
C ARG A 36 -7.20 -9.40 -8.44
N SER A 37 -6.16 -9.39 -7.62
CA SER A 37 -5.58 -10.60 -7.02
C SER A 37 -6.20 -10.94 -5.66
N CYS A 38 -6.61 -9.96 -4.88
CA CYS A 38 -7.02 -10.19 -3.50
C CYS A 38 -8.27 -9.41 -3.04
N GLY A 39 -8.95 -8.64 -3.90
CA GLY A 39 -10.21 -7.98 -3.56
C GLY A 39 -10.09 -7.01 -2.40
N THR A 40 -9.20 -6.01 -2.51
CA THR A 40 -9.00 -4.96 -1.48
C THR A 40 -10.26 -4.13 -1.24
N ASP A 41 -10.43 -3.63 -0.03
CA ASP A 41 -11.59 -2.81 0.35
C ASP A 41 -11.43 -1.36 -0.10
N ASN A 42 -10.18 -0.86 -0.07
CA ASN A 42 -9.81 0.50 -0.44
C ASN A 42 -8.79 0.45 -1.58
N VAL A 43 -9.14 1.03 -2.71
CA VAL A 43 -8.40 0.90 -3.97
C VAL A 43 -7.91 2.24 -4.45
N ILE A 44 -6.62 2.34 -4.73
CA ILE A 44 -5.99 3.53 -5.29
C ILE A 44 -5.77 3.34 -6.79
N CYS A 45 -6.04 4.39 -7.57
CA CYS A 45 -5.68 4.47 -8.98
C CYS A 45 -5.30 5.90 -9.35
N HIS A 46 -4.01 6.17 -9.52
CA HIS A 46 -3.51 7.48 -9.94
C HIS A 46 -3.64 7.72 -11.46
N ASN A 47 -3.67 6.65 -12.25
CA ASN A 47 -3.74 6.75 -13.71
C ASN A 47 -5.14 7.14 -14.16
N VAL A 48 -5.29 8.34 -14.75
CA VAL A 48 -6.58 8.90 -15.18
C VAL A 48 -7.31 8.04 -16.21
N THR A 49 -6.61 7.53 -17.21
CA THR A 49 -7.21 6.68 -18.26
C THR A 49 -7.75 5.38 -17.65
N LYS A 50 -6.96 4.78 -16.74
CA LYS A 50 -7.40 3.56 -16.05
C LYS A 50 -8.55 3.82 -15.09
N ALA A 51 -8.52 4.92 -14.35
CA ALA A 51 -9.61 5.32 -13.47
C ALA A 51 -10.92 5.51 -14.27
N GLN A 52 -10.85 6.17 -15.42
CA GLN A 52 -12.01 6.35 -16.31
C GLN A 52 -12.58 5.01 -16.82
N GLU A 53 -11.71 4.09 -17.24
CA GLU A 53 -12.13 2.73 -17.65
C GLU A 53 -12.83 1.98 -16.52
N LEU A 54 -12.27 2.06 -15.30
CA LEU A 54 -12.82 1.39 -14.12
C LEU A 54 -14.20 1.96 -13.74
N VAL A 55 -14.34 3.29 -13.74
CA VAL A 55 -15.63 3.97 -13.46
C VAL A 55 -16.69 3.61 -14.49
N GLN A 56 -16.36 3.52 -15.78
CA GLN A 56 -17.29 3.09 -16.83
C GLN A 56 -17.80 1.65 -16.61
N ARG A 57 -17.07 0.83 -15.87
CA ARG A 57 -17.46 -0.54 -15.50
C ARG A 57 -18.09 -0.63 -14.12
N ASP A 58 -18.48 0.48 -13.53
CA ASP A 58 -19.06 0.57 -12.19
C ASP A 58 -18.18 -0.04 -11.08
N PHE A 59 -16.86 0.10 -11.21
CA PHE A 59 -15.89 -0.48 -10.28
C PHE A 59 -16.07 0.03 -8.85
N GLN A 60 -16.43 1.31 -8.69
CA GLN A 60 -16.64 1.97 -7.40
C GLN A 60 -17.80 1.39 -6.59
N SER A 61 -18.68 0.58 -7.19
CA SER A 61 -19.72 -0.12 -6.43
C SER A 61 -19.21 -1.33 -5.65
N ASN A 62 -17.99 -1.78 -5.93
CA ASN A 62 -17.38 -2.97 -5.33
C ASN A 62 -16.33 -2.67 -4.25
N CYS A 63 -15.90 -1.42 -4.11
CA CYS A 63 -14.85 -1.01 -3.18
C CYS A 63 -14.89 0.51 -2.93
N ASN A 64 -14.18 0.98 -1.92
CA ASN A 64 -13.88 2.40 -1.76
C ASN A 64 -12.80 2.78 -2.78
N PHE A 65 -13.19 3.50 -3.82
CA PHE A 65 -12.30 3.82 -4.94
C PHE A 65 -11.77 5.25 -4.83
N PHE A 66 -10.45 5.40 -4.80
CA PHE A 66 -9.76 6.66 -4.60
C PHE A 66 -8.92 7.05 -5.82
N VAL A 67 -9.03 8.30 -6.22
CA VAL A 67 -8.24 8.89 -7.30
C VAL A 67 -7.66 10.24 -6.85
N PRO A 68 -6.61 10.78 -7.51
CA PRO A 68 -6.18 12.16 -7.29
C PRO A 68 -7.31 13.15 -7.55
N GLU A 69 -7.34 14.28 -6.85
CA GLU A 69 -8.38 15.31 -7.01
C GLU A 69 -8.47 15.82 -8.45
N GLU A 70 -7.35 16.00 -9.12
CA GLU A 70 -7.29 16.39 -10.53
C GLU A 70 -7.91 15.36 -11.46
N ASN A 71 -7.65 14.07 -11.19
CA ASN A 71 -8.25 12.97 -11.94
C ASN A 71 -9.75 12.87 -11.68
N PHE A 72 -10.19 13.06 -10.44
CA PHE A 72 -11.61 13.09 -10.08
C PHE A 72 -12.38 14.14 -10.89
N ARG A 73 -11.80 15.32 -11.06
CA ARG A 73 -12.38 16.37 -11.92
C ARG A 73 -12.39 15.96 -13.40
N SER A 74 -11.28 15.38 -13.87
CA SER A 74 -11.12 14.99 -15.29
C SER A 74 -12.07 13.87 -15.72
N ILE A 75 -12.41 12.93 -14.82
CA ILE A 75 -13.35 11.83 -15.09
C ILE A 75 -14.82 12.20 -14.83
N GLY A 76 -15.13 13.47 -14.57
CA GLY A 76 -16.48 13.98 -14.45
C GLY A 76 -17.11 13.86 -13.07
N ARG A 77 -16.32 13.72 -12.02
CA ARG A 77 -16.77 13.66 -10.62
C ARG A 77 -17.82 12.56 -10.38
N PRO A 78 -17.53 11.31 -10.71
CA PRO A 78 -18.52 10.24 -10.63
C PRO A 78 -18.95 9.96 -9.18
N HIS A 79 -20.22 9.62 -9.01
CA HIS A 79 -20.74 9.23 -7.72
C HIS A 79 -20.05 7.94 -7.21
N GLY A 80 -19.78 7.88 -5.92
CA GLY A 80 -19.12 6.73 -5.27
C GLY A 80 -17.60 6.70 -5.40
N VAL A 81 -17.00 7.59 -6.22
CA VAL A 81 -15.55 7.75 -6.26
C VAL A 81 -15.13 8.80 -5.22
N GLN A 82 -14.09 8.48 -4.48
CA GLN A 82 -13.47 9.40 -3.53
C GLN A 82 -12.22 10.02 -4.16
N PHE A 83 -11.81 11.16 -3.65
CA PHE A 83 -10.56 11.77 -4.09
C PHE A 83 -9.65 12.05 -2.90
N TYR A 84 -8.37 12.02 -3.16
CA TYR A 84 -7.35 12.45 -2.23
C TYR A 84 -6.64 13.67 -2.79
N GLY A 85 -6.41 14.66 -1.91
CA GLY A 85 -5.56 15.79 -2.14
C GLY A 85 -4.27 15.61 -1.35
N GLY A 86 -3.27 16.40 -1.67
CA GLY A 86 -2.01 16.43 -0.94
C GLY A 86 -0.85 16.76 -1.87
N GLU A 87 0.29 17.07 -1.28
CA GLU A 87 1.53 17.34 -2.00
C GLU A 87 2.18 16.03 -2.50
N PHE A 88 1.42 15.26 -3.28
CA PHE A 88 2.03 14.18 -4.04
C PHE A 88 2.62 14.83 -5.30
N ASN A 89 3.96 14.87 -5.37
CA ASN A 89 4.63 15.29 -6.60
C ASN A 89 4.45 14.22 -7.69
N GLU A 90 4.79 14.54 -8.94
CA GLU A 90 4.63 13.63 -10.08
C GLU A 90 5.36 12.28 -9.86
N GLU A 91 6.42 12.24 -9.07
CA GLU A 91 7.16 11.03 -8.74
C GLU A 91 6.41 10.14 -7.74
N THR A 92 5.69 10.73 -6.78
CA THR A 92 4.89 9.99 -5.78
C THR A 92 3.53 9.56 -6.33
N THR A 93 2.92 10.36 -7.20
CA THR A 93 1.61 10.04 -7.80
C THR A 93 1.63 8.81 -8.71
N SER A 94 2.82 8.34 -9.11
CA SER A 94 2.97 7.14 -9.94
C SER A 94 2.97 5.82 -9.16
N ILE A 95 2.87 5.84 -7.83
CA ILE A 95 3.05 4.66 -6.98
C ILE A 95 1.82 4.48 -6.08
N ASP A 96 0.83 3.75 -6.57
CA ASP A 96 -0.45 3.53 -5.88
C ASP A 96 -0.28 2.95 -4.46
N ASP A 97 0.69 2.08 -4.23
CA ASP A 97 0.96 1.49 -2.91
C ASP A 97 1.48 2.51 -1.88
N ILE A 98 2.31 3.47 -2.29
CA ILE A 98 2.77 4.53 -1.39
C ILE A 98 1.61 5.44 -1.00
N ILE A 99 0.72 5.72 -1.95
CA ILE A 99 -0.49 6.50 -1.67
C ILE A 99 -1.43 5.70 -0.76
N ALA A 100 -1.62 4.39 -1.02
CA ALA A 100 -2.40 3.52 -0.17
C ALA A 100 -1.85 3.50 1.28
N LEU A 101 -0.52 3.38 1.42
CA LEU A 101 0.17 3.43 2.70
C LEU A 101 -0.07 4.77 3.43
N HIS A 102 0.04 5.89 2.71
CA HIS A 102 -0.19 7.22 3.25
C HIS A 102 -1.64 7.39 3.74
N LEU A 103 -2.62 7.04 2.92
CA LEU A 103 -4.04 7.18 3.27
C LEU A 103 -4.44 6.25 4.42
N ALA A 104 -3.97 4.99 4.39
CA ALA A 104 -4.20 4.05 5.47
C ALA A 104 -3.60 4.54 6.80
N SER A 105 -2.42 5.17 6.76
CA SER A 105 -1.73 5.67 7.96
C SER A 105 -2.52 6.75 8.71
N SER A 106 -3.40 7.46 8.04
CA SER A 106 -4.17 8.54 8.67
C SER A 106 -5.26 8.05 9.62
N ASN A 107 -5.64 6.76 9.51
CA ASN A 107 -6.75 6.16 10.27
C ASN A 107 -6.34 4.86 10.96
N SER A 108 -5.05 4.66 11.23
CA SER A 108 -4.53 3.42 11.82
C SER A 108 -3.71 3.69 13.07
N GLU A 109 -3.67 2.71 13.97
CA GLU A 109 -2.70 2.61 15.07
C GLU A 109 -1.62 1.59 14.70
N ILE A 110 -1.99 0.57 13.92
CA ILE A 110 -1.09 -0.45 13.39
C ILE A 110 -1.35 -0.62 11.89
N LEU A 111 -0.28 -0.61 11.11
CA LEU A 111 -0.30 -0.96 9.69
C LEU A 111 0.49 -2.23 9.42
N LEU A 112 -0.19 -3.20 8.83
CA LEU A 112 0.36 -4.49 8.44
C LEU A 112 0.72 -4.43 6.96
N LEU A 113 2.01 -4.54 6.64
CA LEU A 113 2.55 -4.34 5.30
C LEU A 113 2.85 -5.69 4.65
N LEU A 114 2.09 -6.05 3.62
CA LEU A 114 2.21 -7.32 2.93
C LEU A 114 2.79 -7.13 1.52
N GLY A 115 3.85 -7.83 1.19
CA GLY A 115 4.51 -7.75 -0.11
C GLY A 115 5.46 -6.56 -0.29
N PHE A 116 5.66 -5.74 0.74
CA PHE A 116 6.66 -4.69 0.72
C PHE A 116 8.06 -5.29 0.83
N ASN A 117 8.91 -5.03 -0.15
CA ASN A 117 10.27 -5.55 -0.17
C ASN A 117 11.29 -4.44 0.09
N PHE A 118 11.88 -4.45 1.29
CA PHE A 118 12.91 -3.50 1.70
C PHE A 118 14.30 -4.16 1.81
N GLN A 119 14.54 -5.20 1.02
CA GLN A 119 15.85 -5.86 0.97
C GLN A 119 16.90 -4.92 0.39
N LYS A 120 18.15 -5.22 0.71
CA LYS A 120 19.29 -4.54 0.09
C LYS A 120 19.17 -4.58 -1.43
N ILE A 121 19.26 -3.41 -2.05
CA ILE A 121 19.23 -3.29 -3.51
C ILE A 121 20.36 -4.14 -4.09
N SER A 122 20.04 -5.05 -5.01
CA SER A 122 21.05 -5.90 -5.66
C SER A 122 22.04 -5.03 -6.41
N THR A 123 23.32 -5.38 -6.27
CA THR A 123 24.41 -4.76 -7.05
C THR A 123 24.36 -5.12 -8.53
N ASP A 124 23.56 -6.12 -8.89
CA ASP A 124 23.44 -6.64 -10.25
C ASP A 124 22.46 -5.85 -11.12
N ILE A 125 21.73 -4.90 -10.52
CA ILE A 125 20.85 -3.97 -11.26
C ILE A 125 21.73 -3.00 -12.05
N THR A 126 21.88 -3.24 -13.35
CA THR A 126 22.66 -2.42 -14.28
C THR A 126 21.84 -1.30 -14.90
N ASP A 127 20.52 -1.43 -14.96
CA ASP A 127 19.62 -0.39 -15.45
C ASP A 127 19.52 0.74 -14.44
N LYS A 128 20.06 1.90 -14.81
CA LYS A 128 20.06 3.10 -13.96
C LYS A 128 18.66 3.63 -13.67
N PHE A 129 17.72 3.46 -14.58
CA PHE A 129 16.34 3.93 -14.43
C PHE A 129 15.58 3.04 -13.43
N GLU A 130 15.74 1.72 -13.53
CA GLU A 130 15.18 0.77 -12.58
C GLU A 130 15.76 0.98 -11.18
N LEU A 131 17.09 1.14 -11.08
CA LEU A 131 17.73 1.44 -9.80
C LEU A 131 17.22 2.75 -9.17
N HIS A 132 16.99 3.78 -9.99
CA HIS A 132 16.44 5.06 -9.52
C HIS A 132 15.01 4.88 -8.97
N LYS A 133 14.16 4.16 -9.67
CA LYS A 133 12.80 3.85 -9.20
C LYS A 133 12.78 3.13 -7.85
N ILE A 134 13.62 2.11 -7.70
CA ILE A 134 13.71 1.35 -6.44
C ILE A 134 14.18 2.24 -5.29
N LYS A 135 15.21 3.05 -5.53
CA LYS A 135 15.73 3.98 -4.52
C LYS A 135 14.69 5.03 -4.11
N ASN A 136 13.96 5.55 -5.09
CA ASN A 136 12.89 6.51 -4.83
C ASN A 136 11.77 5.87 -4.01
N TYR A 137 11.32 4.68 -4.39
CA TYR A 137 10.32 3.91 -3.65
C TYR A 137 10.74 3.70 -2.19
N TYR A 138 12.00 3.27 -1.95
CA TYR A 138 12.51 3.08 -0.59
C TYR A 138 12.57 4.39 0.19
N GLY A 139 13.04 5.46 -0.44
CA GLY A 139 13.12 6.78 0.17
C GLY A 139 11.77 7.32 0.62
N LEU A 140 10.76 7.20 -0.25
CA LEU A 140 9.39 7.64 0.02
C LEU A 140 8.75 6.83 1.14
N THR A 141 8.86 5.50 1.09
CA THR A 141 8.30 4.62 2.12
C THR A 141 8.95 4.88 3.47
N ARG A 142 10.29 4.98 3.50
CA ARG A 142 11.04 5.28 4.71
C ARG A 142 10.64 6.64 5.31
N SER A 143 10.55 7.66 4.47
CA SER A 143 10.15 9.00 4.91
C SER A 143 8.75 9.01 5.52
N LEU A 144 7.83 8.27 4.93
CA LEU A 144 6.46 8.13 5.45
C LEU A 144 6.46 7.44 6.81
N ILE A 145 7.15 6.30 6.95
CA ILE A 145 7.25 5.58 8.24
C ILE A 145 7.89 6.47 9.30
N ALA A 146 8.98 7.16 8.99
CA ALA A 146 9.67 8.06 9.90
C ALA A 146 8.81 9.27 10.33
N SER A 147 7.91 9.74 9.46
CA SER A 147 7.02 10.88 9.74
C SER A 147 5.86 10.55 10.68
N LYS A 148 5.66 9.27 11.01
CA LYS A 148 4.54 8.75 11.82
C LYS A 148 5.05 7.93 13.01
N PRO A 149 5.81 8.52 13.93
CA PRO A 149 6.44 7.77 15.03
C PRO A 149 5.44 7.14 16.00
N GLU A 150 4.21 7.64 16.04
CA GLU A 150 3.11 7.13 16.86
C GLU A 150 2.43 5.88 16.27
N LEU A 151 2.66 5.61 14.99
CA LEU A 151 2.04 4.49 14.27
C LEU A 151 3.02 3.33 14.19
N GLN A 152 2.55 2.13 14.54
CA GLN A 152 3.32 0.91 14.41
C GLN A 152 3.16 0.32 13.00
N PHE A 153 4.29 0.10 12.33
CA PHE A 153 4.35 -0.61 11.05
C PHE A 153 4.90 -2.02 11.27
N VAL A 154 4.25 -3.02 10.70
CA VAL A 154 4.69 -4.42 10.78
C VAL A 154 4.86 -4.97 9.37
N LEU A 155 6.08 -5.28 9.00
CA LEU A 155 6.43 -5.88 7.73
C LEU A 155 6.21 -7.39 7.81
N ILE A 156 5.27 -7.91 7.02
CA ILE A 156 4.81 -9.29 7.10
C ILE A 156 5.62 -10.19 6.16
N ASP A 157 5.99 -11.37 6.69
CA ASP A 157 6.71 -12.43 5.97
C ASP A 157 8.01 -11.98 5.29
N HIS A 158 8.63 -10.96 5.86
CA HIS A 158 9.91 -10.49 5.38
C HIS A 158 11.02 -11.42 5.90
N VAL A 159 11.46 -12.33 5.05
CA VAL A 159 12.42 -13.42 5.40
C VAL A 159 13.85 -12.90 5.63
N VAL A 160 14.16 -11.72 5.13
CA VAL A 160 15.50 -11.10 5.22
C VAL A 160 15.41 -9.82 6.01
N GLU A 161 16.41 -9.53 6.85
CA GLU A 161 16.47 -8.23 7.52
C GLU A 161 16.32 -7.07 6.52
N PRO A 162 15.49 -6.06 6.83
CA PRO A 162 15.38 -4.87 6.01
C PRO A 162 16.73 -4.21 5.74
N ASP A 163 16.82 -3.48 4.64
CA ASP A 163 18.01 -2.69 4.33
C ASP A 163 18.42 -1.84 5.55
N LYS A 164 19.71 -1.58 5.69
CA LYS A 164 20.27 -0.80 6.81
C LYS A 164 19.61 0.57 6.96
N SER A 165 19.09 1.15 5.86
CA SER A 165 18.37 2.42 5.88
C SER A 165 17.05 2.39 6.67
N PHE A 166 16.51 1.21 6.98
CA PHE A 166 15.30 1.05 7.78
C PHE A 166 15.57 0.66 9.25
N LYS A 167 16.82 0.33 9.60
CA LYS A 167 17.17 -0.16 10.94
C LYS A 167 17.03 0.86 12.07
N ASP A 168 17.02 2.13 11.76
CA ASP A 168 16.84 3.23 12.70
C ASP A 168 15.37 3.59 12.95
N LEU A 169 14.45 2.95 12.24
CA LEU A 169 13.01 3.17 12.43
C LEU A 169 12.50 2.34 13.60
N THR A 170 12.28 2.99 14.73
CA THR A 170 11.83 2.32 15.98
C THR A 170 10.38 1.84 15.93
N ASN A 171 9.60 2.37 15.00
CA ASN A 171 8.19 2.05 14.78
C ASN A 171 7.97 1.06 13.61
N LEU A 172 9.04 0.44 13.08
CA LEU A 172 8.98 -0.61 12.08
C LEU A 172 9.48 -1.93 12.69
N THR A 173 8.66 -2.97 12.63
CA THR A 173 9.01 -4.34 13.03
C THR A 173 8.76 -5.32 11.89
N CYS A 174 9.35 -6.51 12.00
CA CYS A 174 9.13 -7.60 11.05
C CYS A 174 8.55 -8.80 11.80
N ASP A 175 7.54 -9.45 11.21
CA ASP A 175 6.96 -10.68 11.80
C ASP A 175 6.39 -11.57 10.68
N THR A 176 6.06 -12.79 11.02
CA THR A 176 5.36 -13.70 10.12
C THR A 176 3.85 -13.49 10.18
N LEU A 177 3.16 -13.77 9.08
CA LEU A 177 1.70 -13.69 9.05
C LEU A 177 1.08 -14.58 10.13
N GLU A 178 1.62 -15.80 10.29
CA GLU A 178 1.15 -16.76 11.30
C GLU A 178 1.20 -16.19 12.72
N ASN A 179 2.32 -15.57 13.10
CA ASN A 179 2.49 -14.96 14.41
C ASN A 179 1.54 -13.78 14.62
N VAL A 180 1.42 -12.91 13.63
CA VAL A 180 0.51 -11.75 13.69
C VAL A 180 -0.92 -12.22 13.87
N LEU A 181 -1.39 -13.19 13.09
CA LEU A 181 -2.73 -13.75 13.23
C LEU A 181 -2.98 -14.38 14.60
N LYS A 182 -1.99 -15.09 15.17
CA LYS A 182 -2.10 -15.64 16.54
C LYS A 182 -2.22 -14.55 17.61
N LEU A 183 -1.46 -13.46 17.46
CA LEU A 183 -1.51 -12.33 18.41
C LEU A 183 -2.84 -11.58 18.36
N LEU A 184 -3.41 -11.43 17.18
CA LEU A 184 -4.67 -10.69 16.97
C LEU A 184 -5.92 -11.53 17.27
N ALA A 185 -5.78 -12.86 17.41
CA ALA A 185 -6.87 -13.78 17.79
C ALA A 185 -7.08 -13.91 19.32
N GLN A 186 -6.21 -13.29 20.12
CA GLN A 186 -6.30 -13.26 21.60
C GLN A 186 -7.09 -12.07 22.09
#